data_3edfa5577fde43dc1c25028402c3d343
#
_entry.id   3edfa5577fde43dc1c25028402c3d343
#
_cell.length_a   1.000
_cell.length_b   1.000
_cell.length_c   1.000
_cell.angle_alpha   90.00
_cell.angle_beta   90.00
_cell.angle_gamma   90.00
#
_symmetry.space_group_name_H-M   'P 1'
#
loop_
_entity.id
_entity.type
_entity.pdbx_description
1 polymer ?
#
loop_
_entity_poly.entity_id
_entity_poly.type
_entity_poly.pdbx_seq_one_letter_code
_entity_poly.pdbx_strand_id
1 'polypeptide(L)'
;HGWFDKRLMYEESLRMPFVIRYPKEIKGGGTLDDMVLNTDFASLFADYAGVTLPDTFKGKSFRNQLSNTKTTSRDAIYYRYWMHHPDRPAHLGIRTERYKLILFYGDGLNKNGVDKTNSPISWELYDLKNDPQERRNLYNDPSYKTLLKELKQELYELKIQENDLDNENPWINKLLTS
;
A
#
# COMPACT_ATOMS: atom_id res chain seq x y z
N HIS A 1 4.09 -14.93 10.41
CA HIS A 1 2.62 -14.78 10.46
C HIS A 1 1.87 -16.12 10.26
N GLY A 2 2.53 -17.20 9.82
CA GLY A 2 1.87 -18.49 9.59
C GLY A 2 0.92 -18.54 8.38
N TRP A 3 0.95 -17.53 7.53
CA TRP A 3 0.16 -17.46 6.31
C TRP A 3 0.92 -18.01 5.11
N PHE A 4 0.19 -18.65 4.22
CA PHE A 4 0.66 -19.07 2.91
C PHE A 4 0.01 -18.17 1.85
N ASP A 5 0.77 -17.78 0.79
CA ASP A 5 0.33 -16.87 -0.25
C ASP A 5 0.57 -15.36 0.09
N LYS A 6 0.48 -14.50 -0.91
CA LYS A 6 0.87 -13.08 -0.93
C LYS A 6 -0.32 -12.13 -1.07
N ARG A 7 -1.38 -12.36 -0.28
CA ARG A 7 -2.63 -11.58 -0.38
C ARG A 7 -2.81 -10.57 0.74
N LEU A 8 -2.14 -10.78 1.87
CA LEU A 8 -2.19 -9.87 3.01
C LEU A 8 -1.16 -8.77 2.86
N MET A 9 -1.41 -7.63 3.47
CA MET A 9 -0.60 -6.42 3.35
C MET A 9 0.70 -6.46 4.17
N TYR A 10 1.28 -7.63 4.43
CA TYR A 10 2.57 -7.74 5.12
C TYR A 10 3.75 -7.54 4.18
N GLU A 11 4.92 -7.15 4.72
CA GLU A 11 6.11 -6.87 3.90
C GLU A 11 6.54 -8.08 3.07
N GLU A 12 6.35 -9.31 3.55
CA GLU A 12 6.62 -10.54 2.80
C GLU A 12 5.77 -10.67 1.52
N SER A 13 4.60 -10.02 1.50
CA SER A 13 3.73 -9.98 0.32
C SER A 13 3.97 -8.76 -0.55
N LEU A 14 4.25 -7.61 0.03
CA LEU A 14 4.35 -6.33 -0.67
C LEU A 14 5.76 -6.04 -1.19
N ARG A 15 6.80 -6.42 -0.43
CA ARG A 15 8.18 -6.11 -0.76
C ARG A 15 8.77 -7.14 -1.70
N MET A 16 8.53 -6.97 -2.99
CA MET A 16 9.08 -7.83 -4.03
C MET A 16 10.49 -7.38 -4.43
N PRO A 17 11.44 -8.31 -4.65
CA PRO A 17 12.72 -7.98 -5.25
C PRO A 17 12.53 -7.39 -6.65
N PHE A 18 13.20 -6.26 -6.92
CA PHE A 18 13.21 -5.64 -8.23
C PHE A 18 14.65 -5.30 -8.64
N VAL A 19 15.04 -5.70 -9.83
CA VAL A 19 16.36 -5.40 -10.40
C VAL A 19 16.18 -4.77 -11.77
N ILE A 20 16.84 -3.64 -12.00
CA ILE A 20 16.83 -2.95 -13.28
C ILE A 20 18.24 -2.75 -13.80
N ARG A 21 18.42 -2.92 -15.10
CA ARG A 21 19.69 -2.67 -15.79
C ARG A 21 19.45 -1.84 -17.05
N TYR A 22 19.99 -0.63 -17.06
CA TYR A 22 20.01 0.26 -18.24
C TYR A 22 21.33 1.05 -18.26
N PRO A 23 22.45 0.48 -18.77
CA PRO A 23 23.78 1.06 -18.64
C PRO A 23 23.97 2.45 -19.26
N LYS A 24 23.06 2.84 -20.17
CA LYS A 24 23.10 4.20 -20.77
C LYS A 24 22.84 5.30 -19.76
N GLU A 25 22.04 5.05 -18.71
CA GLU A 25 21.64 6.05 -17.73
C GLU A 25 21.80 5.61 -16.27
N ILE A 26 21.74 4.30 -16.00
CA ILE A 26 21.78 3.75 -14.64
C ILE A 26 23.18 3.24 -14.37
N LYS A 27 23.85 3.84 -13.36
CA LYS A 27 25.14 3.32 -12.86
C LYS A 27 24.92 2.01 -12.13
N GLY A 28 25.74 1.01 -12.44
CA GLY A 28 25.66 -0.29 -11.77
C GLY A 28 26.02 -0.24 -10.28
N GLY A 29 25.50 -1.21 -9.51
CA GLY A 29 25.82 -1.44 -8.10
C GLY A 29 25.11 -0.51 -7.11
N GLY A 30 24.13 0.28 -7.55
CA GLY A 30 23.30 1.11 -6.67
C GLY A 30 22.11 0.35 -6.08
N THR A 31 21.61 0.83 -4.93
CA THR A 31 20.35 0.42 -4.33
C THR A 31 19.43 1.64 -4.21
N LEU A 32 18.13 1.43 -4.46
CA LEU A 32 17.10 2.44 -4.32
C LEU A 32 16.11 1.94 -3.26
N ASP A 33 15.92 2.74 -2.20
CA ASP A 33 15.02 2.42 -1.08
C ASP A 33 13.66 3.13 -1.18
N ASP A 34 13.42 3.85 -2.28
CA ASP A 34 12.14 4.51 -2.55
C ASP A 34 10.99 3.52 -2.71
N MET A 35 9.79 3.95 -2.31
CA MET A 35 8.57 3.17 -2.54
C MET A 35 8.19 3.19 -4.02
N VAL A 36 8.46 2.08 -4.71
CA VAL A 36 8.12 1.84 -6.11
C VAL A 36 7.03 0.79 -6.20
N LEU A 37 5.99 1.05 -6.99
CA LEU A 37 4.90 0.12 -7.22
C LEU A 37 5.02 -0.55 -8.60
N ASN A 38 4.45 -1.74 -8.76
CA ASN A 38 4.39 -2.39 -10.06
C ASN A 38 3.60 -1.58 -11.11
N THR A 39 2.66 -0.75 -10.68
CA THR A 39 1.95 0.22 -11.55
C THR A 39 2.86 1.30 -12.12
N ASP A 40 4.02 1.57 -11.50
CA ASP A 40 4.98 2.58 -11.92
C ASP A 40 5.83 2.13 -13.11
N PHE A 41 5.91 0.82 -13.36
CA PHE A 41 6.75 0.28 -14.44
C PHE A 41 6.30 0.74 -15.82
N ALA A 42 4.98 0.80 -16.07
CA ALA A 42 4.46 1.32 -17.33
C ALA A 42 4.89 2.78 -17.54
N SER A 43 4.80 3.61 -16.50
CA SER A 43 5.22 5.01 -16.54
C SER A 43 6.73 5.16 -16.71
N LEU A 44 7.52 4.30 -16.08
CA LEU A 44 8.98 4.29 -16.28
C LEU A 44 9.35 3.94 -17.74
N PHE A 45 8.74 2.91 -18.31
CA PHE A 45 9.03 2.50 -19.68
C PHE A 45 8.58 3.54 -20.71
N ALA A 46 7.42 4.17 -20.50
CA ALA A 46 6.96 5.27 -21.35
C ALA A 46 7.92 6.48 -21.31
N ASP A 47 8.41 6.84 -20.11
CA ASP A 47 9.39 7.90 -19.91
C ASP A 47 10.70 7.60 -20.66
N TYR A 48 11.24 6.38 -20.56
CA TYR A 48 12.42 6.00 -21.34
C TYR A 48 12.17 5.98 -22.84
N ALA A 49 10.97 5.68 -23.28
CA ALA A 49 10.58 5.68 -24.69
C ALA A 49 10.21 7.06 -25.23
N GLY A 50 10.13 8.09 -24.38
CA GLY A 50 9.66 9.43 -24.75
C GLY A 50 8.17 9.47 -25.14
N VAL A 51 7.36 8.57 -24.57
CA VAL A 51 5.92 8.45 -24.85
C VAL A 51 5.12 9.06 -23.71
N THR A 52 4.17 9.93 -24.03
CA THR A 52 3.21 10.46 -23.05
C THR A 52 2.09 9.46 -22.80
N LEU A 53 1.88 9.09 -21.54
CA LEU A 53 0.77 8.25 -21.12
C LEU A 53 -0.51 9.08 -20.89
N PRO A 54 -1.70 8.49 -21.12
CA PRO A 54 -2.96 9.10 -20.72
C PRO A 54 -3.05 9.33 -19.21
N ASP A 55 -3.81 10.34 -18.78
CA ASP A 55 -4.02 10.70 -17.36
C ASP A 55 -4.71 9.58 -16.53
N THR A 56 -5.24 8.58 -17.20
CA THR A 56 -5.80 7.37 -16.55
C THR A 56 -4.74 6.46 -15.95
N PHE A 57 -3.46 6.60 -16.36
CA PHE A 57 -2.35 5.87 -15.75
C PHE A 57 -1.98 6.50 -14.41
N LYS A 58 -2.06 5.71 -13.34
CA LYS A 58 -1.82 6.15 -11.96
C LYS A 58 -0.36 6.02 -11.51
N GLY A 59 0.42 5.20 -12.21
CA GLY A 59 1.83 5.00 -11.91
C GLY A 59 2.66 6.26 -12.12
N LYS A 60 3.76 6.38 -11.37
CA LYS A 60 4.72 7.48 -11.46
C LYS A 60 6.07 6.95 -11.96
N SER A 61 6.66 7.62 -12.97
CA SER A 61 8.03 7.28 -13.37
C SER A 61 9.00 7.57 -12.24
N PHE A 62 9.90 6.64 -11.99
CA PHE A 62 11.00 6.78 -11.03
C PHE A 62 12.38 6.85 -11.72
N ARG A 63 12.42 7.27 -12.99
CA ARG A 63 13.65 7.43 -13.78
C ARG A 63 14.66 8.37 -13.11
N ASN A 64 14.18 9.47 -12.52
CA ASN A 64 15.03 10.44 -11.86
C ASN A 64 15.74 9.83 -10.63
N GLN A 65 15.06 8.99 -9.86
CA GLN A 65 15.64 8.27 -8.72
C GLN A 65 16.75 7.30 -9.17
N LEU A 66 16.53 6.62 -10.30
CA LEU A 66 17.52 5.70 -10.89
C LEU A 66 18.79 6.42 -11.39
N SER A 67 18.69 7.71 -11.75
CA SER A 67 19.83 8.54 -12.19
C SER A 67 20.52 9.30 -11.06
N ASN A 68 20.27 8.97 -9.78
CA ASN A 68 20.81 9.63 -8.58
C ASN A 68 20.32 11.08 -8.34
N THR A 69 19.22 11.48 -8.94
CA THR A 69 18.57 12.74 -8.58
C THR A 69 17.73 12.49 -7.32
N LYS A 70 18.05 13.15 -6.21
CA LYS A 70 17.32 13.04 -4.94
C LYS A 70 15.89 13.59 -5.07
N THR A 71 14.97 12.78 -5.54
CA THR A 71 13.53 13.09 -5.57
C THR A 71 12.78 11.86 -5.07
N THR A 72 11.98 12.00 -4.02
CA THR A 72 11.08 10.95 -3.59
C THR A 72 9.88 10.87 -4.53
N SER A 73 9.45 9.67 -4.87
CA SER A 73 8.26 9.48 -5.73
C SER A 73 6.96 9.60 -4.93
N ARG A 74 6.99 9.12 -3.68
CA ARG A 74 5.86 9.13 -2.75
C ARG A 74 6.30 8.87 -1.32
N ASP A 75 5.54 9.40 -0.37
CA ASP A 75 5.77 9.23 1.06
C ASP A 75 4.91 8.10 1.65
N ALA A 76 3.82 7.75 0.97
CA ALA A 76 2.91 6.69 1.37
C ALA A 76 2.28 5.98 0.17
N ILE A 77 1.81 4.77 0.39
CA ILE A 77 1.03 3.98 -0.57
C ILE A 77 -0.30 3.55 0.03
N TYR A 78 -1.35 3.59 -0.80
CA TYR A 78 -2.63 2.98 -0.52
C TYR A 78 -2.64 1.56 -1.06
N TYR A 79 -3.20 0.62 -0.28
CA TYR A 79 -3.40 -0.76 -0.69
C TYR A 79 -4.82 -1.20 -0.35
N ARG A 80 -5.42 -2.01 -1.22
CA ARG A 80 -6.71 -2.65 -0.95
C ARG A 80 -6.76 -4.05 -1.54
N TYR A 81 -7.25 -5.00 -0.73
CA TYR A 81 -7.55 -6.37 -1.12
C TYR A 81 -9.05 -6.63 -1.00
N TRP A 82 -9.68 -6.92 -2.13
CA TRP A 82 -11.13 -7.04 -2.27
C TRP A 82 -11.67 -8.46 -2.09
N MET A 83 -10.85 -9.48 -2.37
CA MET A 83 -11.28 -10.88 -2.41
C MET A 83 -11.42 -11.46 -1.00
N HIS A 84 -12.56 -11.14 -0.36
CA HIS A 84 -12.83 -11.58 0.99
C HIS A 84 -12.95 -13.10 1.10
N HIS A 85 -12.33 -13.65 2.15
CA HIS A 85 -12.49 -15.00 2.67
C HIS A 85 -12.23 -14.96 4.18
N PRO A 86 -12.90 -15.76 5.03
CA PRO A 86 -12.68 -15.75 6.48
C PRO A 86 -11.21 -15.91 6.89
N ASP A 87 -10.45 -16.77 6.20
CA ASP A 87 -9.01 -16.95 6.46
C ASP A 87 -8.13 -15.83 5.88
N ARG A 88 -8.65 -15.04 4.98
CA ARG A 88 -7.98 -13.90 4.31
C ARG A 88 -8.95 -12.75 4.19
N PRO A 89 -9.26 -12.06 5.29
CA PRO A 89 -10.29 -11.03 5.29
C PRO A 89 -9.96 -9.88 4.33
N ALA A 90 -10.98 -9.36 3.67
CA ALA A 90 -10.85 -8.15 2.86
C ALA A 90 -10.34 -7.00 3.73
N HIS A 91 -9.39 -6.24 3.21
CA HIS A 91 -8.69 -5.21 3.96
C HIS A 91 -8.22 -4.07 3.06
N LEU A 92 -7.92 -2.96 3.69
CA LEU A 92 -7.26 -1.82 3.08
C LEU A 92 -6.25 -1.23 4.08
N GLY A 93 -5.32 -0.44 3.59
CA GLY A 93 -4.34 0.15 4.49
C GLY A 93 -3.42 1.16 3.83
N ILE A 94 -2.62 1.79 4.66
CA ILE A 94 -1.54 2.69 4.29
C ILE A 94 -0.20 2.11 4.73
N ARG A 95 0.79 2.25 3.87
CA ARG A 95 2.20 2.00 4.21
C ARG A 95 2.99 3.27 3.94
N THR A 96 3.53 3.87 4.97
CA THR A 96 4.51 4.97 4.92
C THR A 96 5.93 4.40 4.97
N GLU A 97 6.95 5.24 4.91
CA GLU A 97 8.35 4.77 5.05
C GLU A 97 8.57 3.96 6.35
N ARG A 98 7.90 4.35 7.44
CA ARG A 98 8.12 3.75 8.75
C ARG A 98 6.94 2.95 9.28
N TYR A 99 5.72 3.35 9.00
CA TYR A 99 4.54 2.76 9.62
C TYR A 99 3.63 2.09 8.59
N LYS A 100 2.92 1.08 9.05
CA LYS A 100 1.86 0.41 8.30
C LYS A 100 0.61 0.32 9.16
N LEU A 101 -0.50 0.83 8.66
CA LEU A 101 -1.82 0.70 9.28
C LEU A 101 -2.73 -0.10 8.36
N ILE A 102 -3.34 -1.16 8.88
CA ILE A 102 -4.22 -2.06 8.13
C ILE A 102 -5.60 -2.09 8.81
N LEU A 103 -6.65 -1.89 8.03
CA LEU A 103 -8.03 -2.16 8.40
C LEU A 103 -8.49 -3.45 7.73
N PHE A 104 -8.71 -4.49 8.47
CA PHE A 104 -9.46 -5.66 8.03
C PHE A 104 -10.95 -5.37 8.22
N TYR A 105 -11.64 -5.03 7.13
CA TYR A 105 -13.07 -4.73 7.19
C TYR A 105 -13.95 -5.98 7.04
N GLY A 106 -13.36 -7.11 6.63
CA GLY A 106 -13.91 -8.45 6.78
C GLY A 106 -15.25 -8.71 6.07
N ASP A 107 -15.53 -8.02 4.98
CA ASP A 107 -16.80 -8.09 4.27
C ASP A 107 -16.56 -8.18 2.75
N GLY A 108 -17.28 -9.07 2.07
CA GLY A 108 -17.19 -9.25 0.62
C GLY A 108 -17.85 -8.14 -0.20
N LEU A 109 -18.54 -7.21 0.44
CA LEU A 109 -19.21 -6.04 -0.16
C LEU A 109 -20.11 -6.41 -1.36
N ASN A 110 -20.76 -7.55 -1.29
CA ASN A 110 -21.61 -8.12 -2.36
C ASN A 110 -20.89 -8.32 -3.71
N LYS A 111 -19.56 -8.38 -3.72
CA LYS A 111 -18.81 -8.63 -4.94
C LYS A 111 -18.94 -10.10 -5.39
N ASN A 112 -18.86 -10.33 -6.69
CA ASN A 112 -18.88 -11.68 -7.25
C ASN A 112 -17.56 -12.43 -6.92
N GLY A 113 -17.67 -13.72 -6.61
CA GLY A 113 -16.52 -14.59 -6.38
C GLY A 113 -15.85 -14.44 -5.01
N VAL A 114 -16.46 -13.71 -4.08
CA VAL A 114 -16.01 -13.58 -2.69
C VAL A 114 -16.82 -14.45 -1.75
N ASP A 115 -16.25 -14.80 -0.60
CA ASP A 115 -16.98 -15.44 0.49
C ASP A 115 -17.98 -14.44 1.10
N LYS A 116 -19.16 -14.91 1.46
CA LYS A 116 -20.24 -14.10 2.05
C LYS A 116 -20.26 -14.14 3.58
N THR A 117 -19.39 -14.93 4.18
CA THR A 117 -19.27 -15.03 5.64
C THR A 117 -18.39 -13.88 6.14
N ASN A 118 -18.97 -12.94 6.87
CA ASN A 118 -18.23 -11.80 7.40
C ASN A 118 -17.23 -12.23 8.48
N SER A 119 -16.06 -11.58 8.48
CA SER A 119 -15.07 -11.68 9.54
C SER A 119 -15.14 -10.45 10.45
N PRO A 120 -14.72 -10.54 11.73
CA PRO A 120 -14.67 -9.39 12.60
C PRO A 120 -13.81 -8.25 12.04
N ILE A 121 -14.26 -7.02 12.21
CA ILE A 121 -13.44 -5.83 11.90
C ILE A 121 -12.26 -5.80 12.87
N SER A 122 -11.07 -5.64 12.34
CA SER A 122 -9.85 -5.52 13.14
C SER A 122 -8.86 -4.54 12.53
N TRP A 123 -7.95 -4.07 13.37
CA TRP A 123 -6.91 -3.14 12.98
C TRP A 123 -5.54 -3.65 13.37
N GLU A 124 -4.55 -3.32 12.55
CA GLU A 124 -3.16 -3.59 12.85
C GLU A 124 -2.32 -2.34 12.56
N LEU A 125 -1.39 -2.03 13.46
CA LEU A 125 -0.38 -0.98 13.31
C LEU A 125 1.00 -1.58 13.55
N TYR A 126 1.94 -1.31 12.64
CA TYR A 126 3.32 -1.76 12.75
C TYR A 126 4.31 -0.62 12.57
N ASP A 127 5.39 -0.64 13.37
CA ASP A 127 6.57 0.23 13.20
C ASP A 127 7.65 -0.58 12.46
N LEU A 128 7.69 -0.47 11.15
CA LEU A 128 8.56 -1.24 10.27
C LEU A 128 10.06 -1.00 10.52
N LYS A 129 10.41 0.12 11.14
CA LYS A 129 11.79 0.42 11.53
C LYS A 129 12.25 -0.42 12.73
N ASN A 130 11.39 -0.59 13.72
CA ASN A 130 11.68 -1.31 14.95
C ASN A 130 11.20 -2.76 14.92
N ASP A 131 10.22 -3.05 14.08
CA ASP A 131 9.63 -4.38 13.89
C ASP A 131 9.43 -4.67 12.38
N PRO A 132 10.52 -4.88 11.62
CA PRO A 132 10.44 -5.12 10.18
C PRO A 132 9.75 -6.44 9.81
N GLN A 133 9.50 -7.30 10.78
CA GLN A 133 8.79 -8.58 10.60
C GLN A 133 7.32 -8.50 11.04
N GLU A 134 6.82 -7.31 11.42
CA GLU A 134 5.41 -7.07 11.75
C GLU A 134 4.84 -8.07 12.79
N ARG A 135 5.61 -8.32 13.86
CA ARG A 135 5.28 -9.33 14.88
C ARG A 135 4.48 -8.76 16.03
N ARG A 136 4.52 -7.44 16.25
CA ARG A 136 3.88 -6.75 17.35
C ARG A 136 2.87 -5.73 16.84
N ASN A 137 1.58 -6.07 16.93
CA ASN A 137 0.51 -5.11 16.64
C ASN A 137 0.44 -4.02 17.72
N LEU A 138 0.64 -2.76 17.32
CA LEU A 138 0.67 -1.57 18.17
C LEU A 138 -0.67 -0.82 18.20
N TYR A 139 -1.69 -1.30 17.52
CA TYR A 139 -2.96 -0.56 17.36
C TYR A 139 -3.61 -0.19 18.70
N ASN A 140 -3.55 -1.05 19.70
CA ASN A 140 -4.13 -0.83 21.01
C ASN A 140 -3.15 -0.20 22.03
N ASP A 141 -1.94 0.17 21.62
CA ASP A 141 -0.96 0.82 22.49
C ASP A 141 -1.29 2.33 22.61
N PRO A 142 -1.63 2.85 23.80
CA PRO A 142 -2.04 4.24 23.99
C PRO A 142 -0.99 5.27 23.54
N SER A 143 0.30 4.90 23.52
CA SER A 143 1.38 5.79 23.08
C SER A 143 1.32 6.13 21.60
N TYR A 144 0.60 5.35 20.80
CA TYR A 144 0.43 5.55 19.34
C TYR A 144 -0.88 6.26 18.97
N LYS A 145 -1.69 6.69 19.94
CA LYS A 145 -3.03 7.26 19.68
C LYS A 145 -3.02 8.46 18.72
N THR A 146 -2.06 9.36 18.86
CA THR A 146 -1.93 10.53 17.96
C THR A 146 -1.55 10.09 16.56
N LEU A 147 -0.54 9.22 16.44
CA LEU A 147 -0.10 8.67 15.16
C LEU A 147 -1.23 7.90 14.45
N LEU A 148 -2.02 7.12 15.19
CA LEU A 148 -3.16 6.40 14.62
C LEU A 148 -4.17 7.34 13.97
N LYS A 149 -4.45 8.47 14.61
CA LYS A 149 -5.34 9.49 14.06
C LYS A 149 -4.77 10.10 12.76
N GLU A 150 -3.49 10.41 12.75
CA GLU A 150 -2.78 10.94 11.57
C GLU A 150 -2.80 9.93 10.41
N LEU A 151 -2.42 8.68 10.68
CA LEU A 151 -2.41 7.63 9.66
C LEU A 151 -3.81 7.28 9.12
N LYS A 152 -4.84 7.30 9.96
CA LYS A 152 -6.23 7.12 9.51
C LYS A 152 -6.67 8.24 8.58
N GLN A 153 -6.34 9.48 8.92
CA GLN A 153 -6.65 10.64 8.09
C GLN A 153 -5.92 10.57 6.74
N GLU A 154 -4.62 10.28 6.76
CA GLU A 154 -3.82 10.13 5.54
C GLU A 154 -4.33 8.98 4.66
N LEU A 155 -4.67 7.84 5.27
CA LEU A 155 -5.28 6.71 4.57
C LEU A 155 -6.59 7.10 3.89
N TYR A 156 -7.44 7.86 4.56
CA TYR A 156 -8.68 8.35 4.00
C TYR A 156 -8.44 9.29 2.80
N GLU A 157 -7.47 10.20 2.90
CA GLU A 157 -7.10 11.12 1.83
C GLU A 157 -6.53 10.39 0.61
N LEU A 158 -5.62 9.43 0.81
CA LEU A 158 -5.09 8.59 -0.26
C LEU A 158 -6.18 7.78 -0.96
N LYS A 159 -7.11 7.22 -0.18
CA LYS A 159 -8.25 6.49 -0.69
C LYS A 159 -9.11 7.33 -1.63
N ILE A 160 -9.35 8.61 -1.27
CA ILE A 160 -10.07 9.57 -2.12
C ILE A 160 -9.27 9.90 -3.39
N GLN A 161 -7.96 10.14 -3.27
CA GLN A 161 -7.08 10.41 -4.41
C GLN A 161 -7.07 9.26 -5.43
N GLU A 162 -7.17 8.03 -4.96
CA GLU A 162 -7.28 6.85 -5.82
C GLU A 162 -8.71 6.57 -6.33
N ASN A 163 -9.65 7.48 -6.04
CA ASN A 163 -11.08 7.38 -6.43
C ASN A 163 -11.79 6.13 -5.88
N ASP A 164 -11.31 5.63 -4.74
CA ASP A 164 -11.95 4.51 -4.03
C ASP A 164 -12.88 5.06 -2.93
N LEU A 165 -14.06 5.50 -3.33
CA LEU A 165 -14.94 6.32 -2.48
C LEU A 165 -15.83 5.49 -1.54
N ASP A 166 -16.02 4.19 -1.78
CA ASP A 166 -16.95 3.32 -1.03
C ASP A 166 -18.37 3.92 -0.90
N ASN A 167 -18.90 4.52 -1.96
CA ASN A 167 -20.22 5.17 -1.94
C ASN A 167 -21.36 4.21 -1.55
N GLU A 168 -21.23 2.94 -1.94
CA GLU A 168 -22.19 1.89 -1.59
C GLU A 168 -21.97 1.33 -0.17
N ASN A 169 -20.79 1.57 0.41
CA ASN A 169 -20.37 1.05 1.72
C ASN A 169 -19.77 2.15 2.61
N PRO A 170 -20.50 3.23 2.89
CA PRO A 170 -19.95 4.42 3.58
C PRO A 170 -19.51 4.14 5.01
N TRP A 171 -19.89 3.01 5.58
CA TRP A 171 -19.46 2.58 6.90
C TRP A 171 -17.94 2.34 6.98
N ILE A 172 -17.29 1.94 5.88
CA ILE A 172 -15.84 1.79 5.82
C ILE A 172 -15.16 3.15 6.05
N ASN A 173 -15.66 4.20 5.40
CA ASN A 173 -15.11 5.55 5.58
C ASN A 173 -15.30 6.06 7.02
N LYS A 174 -16.40 5.70 7.68
CA LYS A 174 -16.61 6.06 9.10
C LYS A 174 -15.57 5.44 10.02
N LEU A 175 -15.07 4.23 9.72
CA LEU A 175 -14.00 3.60 10.50
C LEU A 175 -12.67 4.36 10.40
N LEU A 176 -12.42 5.05 9.28
CA LEU A 176 -11.22 5.85 9.07
C LEU A 176 -11.30 7.22 9.75
N THR A 177 -12.50 7.79 9.85
CA THR A 177 -12.72 9.15 10.38
C THR A 177 -13.18 9.18 11.84
N SER A 178 -13.22 8.03 12.49
CA SER A 178 -13.60 7.87 13.92
C SER A 178 -12.40 7.92 14.87
#